data_afe3b65838b5c946a80fe4d648b3c756
#
_entry.id   afe3b65838b5c946a80fe4d648b3c756
#
_cell.length_a   1.000
_cell.length_b   1.000
_cell.length_c   1.000
_cell.angle_alpha   90.00
_cell.angle_beta   90.00
_cell.angle_gamma   90.00
#
_symmetry.space_group_name_H-M   'P 1'
#
loop_
_entity.id
_entity.type
_entity.pdbx_description
1 polymer ?
#
loop_
_entity_poly.entity_id
_entity_poly.type
_entity_poly.pdbx_seq_one_letter_code
_entity_poly.pdbx_strand_id
1 'polypeptide(L)'
;MLRPQRLSKRHLWFIVFAACCIAIFFAAAVICSSPTIELNGSEHVYLELEEPYSELGAIAKDPSGNVLPIVISGTVDSSVAGDTEIVYSATYLGKKVTVSRIVTVQDTRQ
;
A
#
# COMPACT_ATOMS: atom_id res chain seq x y z
N MET A 1 -9.54 23.27 -57.92
CA MET A 1 -8.84 23.87 -56.82
C MET A 1 -9.40 23.32 -55.52
N LEU A 2 -8.64 22.49 -54.86
CA LEU A 2 -9.09 21.87 -53.60
C LEU A 2 -8.88 22.86 -52.46
N ARG A 3 -9.98 23.23 -51.83
CA ARG A 3 -9.91 24.02 -50.60
C ARG A 3 -9.36 23.14 -49.50
N PRO A 4 -8.35 23.61 -48.75
CA PRO A 4 -7.97 22.90 -47.54
C PRO A 4 -9.20 22.87 -46.62
N GLN A 5 -9.66 21.67 -46.31
CA GLN A 5 -10.77 21.54 -45.38
C GLN A 5 -10.26 21.94 -44.01
N ARG A 6 -10.82 23.00 -43.47
CA ARG A 6 -10.62 23.32 -42.07
C ARG A 6 -11.28 22.23 -41.26
N LEU A 7 -10.49 21.57 -40.43
CA LEU A 7 -11.06 20.73 -39.37
C LEU A 7 -12.07 21.56 -38.60
N SER A 8 -13.30 21.07 -38.55
CA SER A 8 -14.32 21.77 -37.78
C SER A 8 -13.89 21.83 -36.31
N LYS A 9 -14.35 22.84 -35.59
CA LYS A 9 -14.06 22.95 -34.15
C LYS A 9 -14.38 21.68 -33.39
N ARG A 10 -15.36 20.91 -33.84
CA ARG A 10 -15.75 19.63 -33.24
C ARG A 10 -14.63 18.61 -33.35
N HIS A 11 -13.96 18.48 -34.50
CA HIS A 11 -12.87 17.54 -34.68
C HIS A 11 -11.64 17.94 -33.86
N LEU A 12 -11.38 19.23 -33.75
CA LEU A 12 -10.29 19.73 -32.93
C LEU A 12 -10.51 19.37 -31.45
N TRP A 13 -11.74 19.50 -30.97
CA TRP A 13 -12.12 19.12 -29.62
C TRP A 13 -11.94 17.64 -29.36
N PHE A 14 -12.33 16.78 -30.31
CA PHE A 14 -12.15 15.35 -30.19
C PHE A 14 -10.67 14.97 -30.11
N ILE A 15 -9.83 15.59 -30.89
CA ILE A 15 -8.38 15.31 -30.86
C ILE A 15 -7.78 15.74 -29.51
N VAL A 16 -8.13 16.92 -29.01
CA VAL A 16 -7.66 17.41 -27.72
C VAL A 16 -8.17 16.53 -26.57
N PHE A 17 -9.43 16.13 -26.62
CA PHE A 17 -10.02 15.26 -25.61
C PHE A 17 -9.34 13.89 -25.59
N ALA A 18 -9.10 13.30 -26.74
CA ALA A 18 -8.41 12.01 -26.84
C ALA A 18 -6.98 12.10 -26.30
N ALA A 19 -6.25 13.17 -26.58
CA ALA A 19 -4.91 13.38 -26.06
C ALA A 19 -4.92 13.54 -24.52
N CYS A 20 -5.89 14.24 -23.97
CA CYS A 20 -6.06 14.37 -22.52
C CYS A 20 -6.38 13.03 -21.86
N CYS A 21 -7.23 12.21 -22.47
CA CYS A 21 -7.57 10.89 -21.94
C CYS A 21 -6.35 9.98 -21.89
N ILE A 22 -5.50 10.00 -22.91
CA ILE A 22 -4.27 9.20 -22.96
C ILE A 22 -3.31 9.68 -21.85
N ALA A 23 -3.16 10.98 -21.66
CA ALA A 23 -2.30 11.54 -20.62
C ALA A 23 -2.79 11.15 -19.21
N ILE A 24 -4.10 11.22 -18.98
CA ILE A 24 -4.69 10.82 -17.70
C ILE A 24 -4.49 9.33 -17.45
N PHE A 25 -4.70 8.50 -18.47
CA PHE A 25 -4.50 7.05 -18.36
C PHE A 25 -3.04 6.71 -18.03
N PHE A 26 -2.09 7.38 -18.66
CA PHE A 26 -0.67 7.18 -18.39
C PHE A 26 -0.30 7.60 -16.97
N ALA A 27 -0.84 8.73 -16.50
CA ALA A 27 -0.63 9.21 -15.13
C ALA A 27 -1.24 8.23 -14.11
N ALA A 28 -2.42 7.67 -14.39
CA ALA A 28 -3.04 6.66 -13.55
C ALA A 28 -2.20 5.38 -13.46
N ALA A 29 -1.59 4.95 -14.57
CA ALA A 29 -0.71 3.79 -14.58
C ALA A 29 0.53 4.02 -13.71
N VAL A 30 1.10 5.23 -13.70
CA VAL A 30 2.24 5.58 -12.85
C VAL A 30 1.83 5.61 -11.38
N ILE A 31 0.63 6.13 -11.06
CA ILE A 31 0.11 6.17 -9.70
C ILE A 31 -0.19 4.76 -9.19
N CYS A 32 -0.65 3.86 -10.06
CA CYS A 32 -0.96 2.48 -9.70
C CYS A 32 0.28 1.60 -9.53
N SER A 33 1.48 2.12 -9.77
CA SER A 33 2.74 1.37 -9.63
C SER A 33 3.30 1.43 -8.21
N SER A 34 2.42 1.41 -7.21
CA SER A 34 2.82 1.34 -5.80
C SER A 34 2.90 -0.11 -5.33
N PRO A 35 3.82 -0.43 -4.41
CA PRO A 35 3.84 -1.76 -3.83
C PRO A 35 2.62 -1.98 -2.93
N THR A 36 2.29 -3.24 -2.68
CA THR A 36 1.21 -3.62 -1.77
C THR A 36 1.79 -4.45 -0.63
N ILE A 37 1.25 -4.26 0.57
CA ILE A 37 1.61 -5.05 1.75
C ILE A 37 0.35 -5.71 2.28
N GLU A 38 0.43 -7.02 2.49
CA GLU A 38 -0.64 -7.80 3.09
C GLU A 38 -0.14 -8.43 4.38
N LEU A 39 -0.82 -8.16 5.49
CA LEU A 39 -0.47 -8.75 6.77
C LEU A 39 -0.85 -10.23 6.80
N ASN A 40 0.05 -11.04 7.33
CA ASN A 40 -0.27 -12.44 7.64
C ASN A 40 -1.03 -12.48 8.95
N GLY A 41 -2.23 -13.04 8.94
CA GLY A 41 -3.05 -13.12 10.14
C GLY A 41 -3.81 -11.83 10.41
N SER A 42 -4.20 -11.63 11.66
CA SER A 42 -5.07 -10.52 12.07
C SER A 42 -4.30 -9.22 12.22
N GLU A 43 -4.95 -8.11 11.88
CA GLU A 43 -4.42 -6.76 12.12
C GLU A 43 -4.34 -6.41 13.60
N HIS A 44 -5.18 -7.04 14.41
CA HIS A 44 -5.20 -6.84 15.86
C HIS A 44 -4.99 -8.17 16.53
N VAL A 45 -3.92 -8.29 17.31
CA VAL A 45 -3.56 -9.50 18.03
C VAL A 45 -3.74 -9.23 19.52
N TYR A 46 -4.36 -10.17 20.22
CA TYR A 46 -4.55 -10.10 21.66
C TYR A 46 -3.69 -11.16 22.33
N LEU A 47 -2.88 -10.73 23.28
CA LEU A 47 -2.04 -11.62 24.09
C LEU A 47 -2.43 -11.46 25.55
N GLU A 48 -2.28 -12.56 26.30
CA GLU A 48 -2.32 -12.50 27.75
C GLU A 48 -0.95 -12.06 28.28
N LEU A 49 -0.96 -11.50 29.48
CA LEU A 49 0.27 -11.06 30.12
C LEU A 49 1.25 -12.24 30.23
N GLU A 50 2.50 -11.99 29.81
CA GLU A 50 3.59 -12.94 29.76
C GLU A 50 3.45 -14.05 28.72
N GLU A 51 2.43 -13.95 27.85
CA GLU A 51 2.32 -14.85 26.71
C GLU A 51 3.31 -14.40 25.63
N PRO A 52 4.17 -15.30 25.12
CA PRO A 52 5.14 -14.87 24.12
C PRO A 52 4.47 -14.49 22.81
N TYR A 53 4.95 -13.39 22.21
CA TYR A 53 4.48 -12.95 20.92
C TYR A 53 5.24 -13.68 19.81
N SER A 54 4.48 -14.25 18.89
CA SER A 54 5.05 -14.86 17.69
C SER A 54 4.73 -13.96 16.48
N GLU A 55 5.79 -13.44 15.83
CA GLU A 55 5.61 -12.57 14.69
C GLU A 55 5.05 -13.32 13.50
N LEU A 56 3.88 -12.87 13.02
CA LEU A 56 3.21 -13.50 11.89
C LEU A 56 3.75 -13.03 10.54
N GLY A 57 4.35 -11.83 10.53
CA GLY A 57 4.93 -11.28 9.32
C GLY A 57 3.92 -10.67 8.38
N ALA A 58 4.40 -10.25 7.23
CA ALA A 58 3.60 -9.69 6.17
C ALA A 58 4.28 -9.98 4.83
N ILE A 59 3.52 -9.89 3.74
CA ILE A 59 4.04 -10.10 2.41
C ILE A 59 3.87 -8.81 1.62
N ALA A 60 4.98 -8.31 1.07
CA ALA A 60 4.97 -7.17 0.17
C ALA A 60 5.24 -7.65 -1.25
N LYS A 61 4.53 -7.06 -2.20
CA LYS A 61 4.70 -7.35 -3.62
C LYS A 61 4.74 -6.07 -4.42
N ASP A 62 5.54 -6.08 -5.49
CA ASP A 62 5.53 -5.00 -6.45
C ASP A 62 4.32 -5.13 -7.39
N PRO A 63 4.06 -4.12 -8.26
CA PRO A 63 2.92 -4.20 -9.19
C PRO A 63 2.96 -5.39 -10.16
N SER A 64 4.14 -5.98 -10.35
CA SER A 64 4.32 -7.17 -11.20
C SER A 64 4.10 -8.49 -10.45
N GLY A 65 3.90 -8.42 -9.13
CA GLY A 65 3.69 -9.59 -8.29
C GLY A 65 4.95 -10.21 -7.70
N ASN A 66 6.10 -9.57 -7.85
CA ASN A 66 7.34 -10.03 -7.24
C ASN A 66 7.38 -9.67 -5.76
N VAL A 67 7.90 -10.58 -4.94
CA VAL A 67 8.00 -10.38 -3.51
C VAL A 67 9.10 -9.35 -3.20
N LEU A 68 8.75 -8.37 -2.36
CA LEU A 68 9.67 -7.33 -1.90
C LEU A 68 10.09 -7.59 -0.46
N PRO A 69 11.30 -7.14 -0.06
CA PRO A 69 11.70 -7.23 1.34
C PRO A 69 10.86 -6.29 2.20
N ILE A 70 10.55 -6.74 3.42
CA ILE A 70 9.78 -5.96 4.39
C ILE A 70 10.70 -5.56 5.54
N VAL A 71 10.59 -4.30 5.97
CA VAL A 71 11.22 -3.82 7.18
C VAL A 71 10.15 -3.78 8.27
N ILE A 72 10.42 -4.48 9.37
CA ILE A 72 9.51 -4.55 10.51
C ILE A 72 10.09 -3.69 11.62
N SER A 73 9.25 -2.79 12.15
CA SER A 73 9.63 -1.88 13.23
C SER A 73 8.65 -2.02 14.38
N GLY A 74 9.17 -2.07 15.60
CA GLY A 74 8.39 -2.24 16.80
C GLY A 74 8.72 -3.53 17.51
N THR A 75 8.59 -3.52 18.84
CA THR A 75 8.88 -4.67 19.69
C THR A 75 7.74 -4.85 20.68
N VAL A 76 7.25 -6.07 20.82
CA VAL A 76 6.20 -6.39 21.79
C VAL A 76 6.84 -6.88 23.08
N ASP A 77 6.49 -6.21 24.19
CA ASP A 77 6.87 -6.63 25.52
C ASP A 77 5.62 -7.17 26.22
N SER A 78 5.50 -8.48 26.26
CA SER A 78 4.32 -9.13 26.88
C SER A 78 4.35 -9.13 28.40
N SER A 79 5.43 -8.63 29.02
CA SER A 79 5.47 -8.49 30.48
C SER A 79 4.75 -7.25 30.97
N VAL A 80 4.32 -6.36 30.07
CA VAL A 80 3.62 -5.13 30.39
C VAL A 80 2.32 -5.09 29.61
N ALA A 81 1.19 -4.87 30.30
CA ALA A 81 -0.11 -4.72 29.64
C ALA A 81 -0.15 -3.40 28.87
N GLY A 82 -0.77 -3.42 27.72
CA GLY A 82 -0.92 -2.24 26.87
C GLY A 82 -0.92 -2.58 25.40
N ASP A 83 -1.01 -1.56 24.57
CA ASP A 83 -1.01 -1.68 23.11
C ASP A 83 0.38 -1.36 22.56
N THR A 84 0.80 -2.17 21.60
CA THR A 84 2.04 -1.94 20.86
C THR A 84 1.73 -1.94 19.37
N GLU A 85 2.25 -0.96 18.67
CA GLU A 85 2.12 -0.89 17.22
C GLU A 85 3.36 -1.46 16.54
N ILE A 86 3.15 -2.40 15.63
CA ILE A 86 4.22 -2.94 14.79
C ILE A 86 3.99 -2.41 13.38
N VAL A 87 5.00 -1.77 12.82
CA VAL A 87 4.93 -1.14 11.51
C VAL A 87 5.71 -1.98 10.51
N TYR A 88 5.05 -2.30 9.40
CA TYR A 88 5.64 -3.03 8.28
C TYR A 88 5.78 -2.06 7.11
N SER A 89 6.95 -2.02 6.50
CA SER A 89 7.19 -1.13 5.38
C SER A 89 7.90 -1.85 4.25
N ALA A 90 7.56 -1.43 3.01
CA ALA A 90 8.21 -1.89 1.81
C ALA A 90 8.39 -0.71 0.87
N THR A 91 9.50 -0.70 0.14
CA THR A 91 9.81 0.37 -0.81
C THR A 91 10.02 -0.22 -2.20
N TYR A 92 9.41 0.43 -3.18
CA TYR A 92 9.54 0.07 -4.59
C TYR A 92 9.66 1.33 -5.42
N LEU A 93 10.76 1.45 -6.17
CA LEU A 93 11.04 2.60 -7.03
C LEU A 93 10.84 3.96 -6.30
N GLY A 94 11.36 4.05 -5.07
CA GLY A 94 11.27 5.25 -4.26
C GLY A 94 9.93 5.48 -3.57
N LYS A 95 8.94 4.63 -3.79
CA LYS A 95 7.65 4.70 -3.09
C LYS A 95 7.66 3.77 -1.90
N LYS A 96 7.39 4.32 -0.73
CA LYS A 96 7.30 3.57 0.51
C LYS A 96 5.83 3.41 0.91
N VAL A 97 5.45 2.17 1.18
CA VAL A 97 4.12 1.83 1.69
C VAL A 97 4.29 1.23 3.08
N THR A 98 3.41 1.61 4.00
CA THR A 98 3.43 1.12 5.37
C THR A 98 2.06 0.59 5.77
N VAL A 99 2.05 -0.50 6.54
CA VAL A 99 0.88 -0.99 7.25
C VAL A 99 1.30 -1.28 8.68
N SER A 100 0.33 -1.28 9.58
CA SER A 100 0.62 -1.53 10.99
C SER A 100 -0.30 -2.61 11.56
N ARG A 101 0.20 -3.28 12.59
CA ARG A 101 -0.54 -4.25 13.38
C ARG A 101 -0.50 -3.79 14.82
N ILE A 102 -1.64 -3.89 15.50
CA ILE A 102 -1.72 -3.57 16.92
C ILE A 102 -1.72 -4.87 17.72
N VAL A 103 -0.83 -4.96 18.67
CA VAL A 103 -0.77 -6.08 19.61
C VAL A 103 -1.14 -5.55 20.98
N THR A 104 -2.23 -6.08 21.53
CA THR A 104 -2.74 -5.72 22.84
C THR A 104 -2.40 -6.81 23.83
N VAL A 105 -1.63 -6.47 24.85
CA VAL A 105 -1.34 -7.38 25.97
C VAL A 105 -2.36 -7.08 27.07
N GLN A 106 -3.15 -8.07 27.41
CA GLN A 106 -4.21 -7.97 28.41
C GLN A 106 -3.79 -8.61 29.72
N ASP A 107 -4.12 -7.94 30.82
CA ASP A 107 -3.96 -8.54 32.13
C ASP A 107 -5.34 -9.00 32.61
N THR A 108 -5.65 -10.27 32.39
CA THR A 108 -6.91 -10.87 32.79
C THR A 108 -6.81 -11.61 34.13
N ARG A 109 -5.64 -11.52 34.74
CA ARG A 109 -5.41 -12.14 36.07
C ARG A 109 -5.94 -11.22 37.16
N GLN A 110 -7.12 -11.50 37.60
CA GLN A 110 -7.71 -10.84 38.78
C GLN A 110 -8.20 -11.85 39.75
#